data_1fe4ceeda17d8270177ac6abaa66dcee
#
_entry.id   1fe4ceeda17d8270177ac6abaa66dcee
#
_cell.length_a   1.000
_cell.length_b   1.000
_cell.length_c   1.000
_cell.angle_alpha   90.00
_cell.angle_beta   90.00
_cell.angle_gamma   90.00
#
_symmetry.space_group_name_H-M   'P 1'
#
loop_
_entity.id
_entity.type
_entity.pdbx_description
1 polymer ?
#
loop_
_entity_poly.entity_id
_entity_poly.type
_entity_poly.pdbx_seq_one_letter_code
_entity_poly.pdbx_strand_id
1 'polypeptide(L)'
;MLKTDVLIIGGGLAGLSAAKALEGRKSYIVAERESRPGGLASTVSKGGFRFDYSGHLLHLRWPKTSKFILDALGPNRLRLRRDARVYAHSRWTPFPFQANLSGMPDKVKAECVSGFLKAWNAGGGRGDGTEPFSRWTRRVFGDGISRHFMLPYNAKLWRYPLGRLTTEWCAPFVPMPSPEEVVEGAYGRRTEGMGYNTCFYYPKRGGIGALSNALAMGSSGLRLGLEVESVDLKKGVAQVRHFGPVYFKRLINTSPLNDFVAMSADAPAAVRRAAASLRHNTVYVLNLGARGARRDLHWAYFPGPEFPFYRAGIASNFSAALAPRGCSSFYVEFATAGEALDLASAEKAAVKGLAACGMLDRASQVTERLWLKIPCAYVVYNRERAAALPVINGWLKARRAQSIGRYGAWKYSFMEESVKEGLEAAGRLLRA
;
A
#
# COMPACT_ATOMS: atom_id res chain seq x y z
N MET A 1 -37.12 7.11 -5.14
CA MET A 1 -36.10 8.09 -4.70
C MET A 1 -35.40 7.52 -3.47
N LEU A 2 -34.10 7.21 -3.57
CA LEU A 2 -33.37 6.56 -2.47
C LEU A 2 -32.83 7.64 -1.52
N LYS A 3 -33.12 7.48 -0.22
CA LYS A 3 -32.63 8.39 0.85
C LYS A 3 -31.89 7.59 1.92
N THR A 4 -30.82 8.18 2.46
CA THR A 4 -30.04 7.56 3.53
C THR A 4 -29.48 8.62 4.49
N ASP A 5 -29.15 8.25 5.71
CA ASP A 5 -28.44 9.17 6.62
C ASP A 5 -27.00 9.35 6.21
N VAL A 6 -26.33 8.26 5.77
CA VAL A 6 -24.90 8.27 5.42
C VAL A 6 -24.68 7.64 4.05
N LEU A 7 -24.10 8.37 3.12
CA LEU A 7 -23.53 7.82 1.88
C LEU A 7 -22.04 7.56 2.10
N ILE A 8 -21.59 6.34 1.86
CA ILE A 8 -20.18 5.94 1.87
C ILE A 8 -19.76 5.63 0.45
N ILE A 9 -18.78 6.35 -0.07
CA ILE A 9 -18.22 6.12 -1.42
C ILE A 9 -17.00 5.24 -1.30
N GLY A 10 -17.08 4.03 -1.86
CA GLY A 10 -16.03 3.02 -1.87
C GLY A 10 -16.22 1.92 -0.82
N GLY A 11 -16.21 0.67 -1.28
CA GLY A 11 -16.33 -0.56 -0.49
C GLY A 11 -14.97 -1.19 -0.13
N GLY A 12 -13.90 -0.38 0.00
CA GLY A 12 -12.62 -0.80 0.57
C GLY A 12 -12.69 -0.95 2.09
N LEU A 13 -11.57 -1.35 2.73
CA LEU A 13 -11.53 -1.59 4.18
C LEU A 13 -12.04 -0.42 5.02
N ALA A 14 -11.75 0.83 4.64
CA ALA A 14 -12.23 2.01 5.34
C ALA A 14 -13.76 2.16 5.28
N GLY A 15 -14.33 2.01 4.07
CA GLY A 15 -15.78 2.10 3.87
C GLY A 15 -16.53 0.95 4.53
N LEU A 16 -16.05 -0.28 4.38
CA LEU A 16 -16.66 -1.47 5.00
C LEU A 16 -16.61 -1.40 6.53
N SER A 17 -15.52 -0.89 7.11
CA SER A 17 -15.42 -0.73 8.57
C SER A 17 -16.35 0.35 9.09
N ALA A 18 -16.52 1.44 8.34
CA ALA A 18 -17.51 2.46 8.67
C ALA A 18 -18.95 1.90 8.59
N ALA A 19 -19.25 1.17 7.52
CA ALA A 19 -20.54 0.49 7.34
C ALA A 19 -20.85 -0.46 8.51
N LYS A 20 -19.88 -1.32 8.87
CA LYS A 20 -20.03 -2.26 9.98
C LYS A 20 -20.33 -1.58 11.30
N ALA A 21 -19.74 -0.42 11.56
CA ALA A 21 -20.00 0.35 12.78
C ALA A 21 -21.34 1.09 12.76
N LEU A 22 -21.90 1.39 11.58
CA LEU A 22 -23.21 2.03 11.40
C LEU A 22 -24.36 1.02 11.38
N GLU A 23 -24.08 -0.27 11.14
CA GLU A 23 -25.09 -1.31 11.00
C GLU A 23 -26.03 -1.35 12.22
N GLY A 24 -27.36 -1.35 11.96
CA GLY A 24 -28.39 -1.31 12.99
C GLY A 24 -28.52 0.00 13.77
N ARG A 25 -27.73 1.05 13.45
CA ARG A 25 -27.70 2.32 14.20
C ARG A 25 -28.10 3.54 13.39
N LYS A 26 -27.71 3.60 12.11
CA LYS A 26 -28.09 4.64 11.15
C LYS A 26 -28.28 4.01 9.80
N SER A 27 -29.20 4.55 9.00
CA SER A 27 -29.31 4.13 7.60
C SER A 27 -28.05 4.56 6.84
N TYR A 28 -27.52 3.65 6.00
CA TYR A 28 -26.37 3.97 5.18
C TYR A 28 -26.42 3.23 3.84
N ILE A 29 -25.69 3.76 2.86
CA ILE A 29 -25.43 3.10 1.58
C ILE A 29 -23.91 3.15 1.36
N VAL A 30 -23.32 1.99 1.08
CA VAL A 30 -21.97 1.91 0.53
C VAL A 30 -22.10 1.74 -0.98
N ALA A 31 -21.68 2.75 -1.73
CA ALA A 31 -21.62 2.71 -3.19
C ALA A 31 -20.21 2.23 -3.62
N GLU A 32 -20.11 0.98 -4.06
CA GLU A 32 -18.89 0.37 -4.57
C GLU A 32 -19.06 0.09 -6.08
N ARG A 33 -18.16 0.64 -6.90
CA ARG A 33 -18.24 0.51 -8.37
C ARG A 33 -17.89 -0.89 -8.88
N GLU A 34 -17.03 -1.61 -8.15
CA GLU A 34 -16.63 -2.96 -8.54
C GLU A 34 -17.71 -3.98 -8.18
N SER A 35 -17.68 -5.14 -8.85
CA SER A 35 -18.60 -6.27 -8.57
C SER A 35 -18.24 -7.04 -7.29
N ARG A 36 -17.20 -6.62 -6.56
CA ARG A 36 -16.72 -7.23 -5.32
C ARG A 36 -16.25 -6.18 -4.32
N PRO A 37 -16.37 -6.43 -3.02
CA PRO A 37 -15.87 -5.53 -2.00
C PRO A 37 -14.36 -5.65 -1.83
N GLY A 38 -13.75 -4.65 -1.15
CA GLY A 38 -12.39 -4.72 -0.64
C GLY A 38 -11.42 -3.73 -1.26
N GLY A 39 -11.73 -3.17 -2.45
CA GLY A 39 -10.79 -2.32 -3.16
C GLY A 39 -9.46 -3.06 -3.39
N LEU A 40 -8.33 -2.51 -2.92
CA LEU A 40 -7.03 -3.18 -3.03
C LEU A 40 -6.86 -4.40 -2.09
N ALA A 41 -7.65 -4.50 -1.02
CA ALA A 41 -7.67 -5.67 -0.15
C ALA A 41 -8.65 -6.73 -0.69
N SER A 42 -8.59 -7.00 -1.99
CA SER A 42 -9.35 -8.04 -2.67
C SER A 42 -8.43 -9.08 -3.33
N THR A 43 -8.99 -10.25 -3.63
CA THR A 43 -8.26 -11.38 -4.21
C THR A 43 -8.97 -11.87 -5.48
N VAL A 44 -8.20 -12.13 -6.52
CA VAL A 44 -8.69 -12.68 -7.80
C VAL A 44 -8.30 -14.15 -7.90
N SER A 45 -9.24 -15.02 -8.25
CA SER A 45 -8.97 -16.43 -8.51
C SER A 45 -8.82 -16.67 -10.02
N LYS A 46 -7.76 -17.37 -10.42
CA LYS A 46 -7.50 -17.75 -11.81
C LYS A 46 -6.64 -19.03 -11.85
N GLY A 47 -7.02 -20.01 -12.67
CA GLY A 47 -6.25 -21.24 -12.87
C GLY A 47 -5.96 -22.03 -11.57
N GLY A 48 -6.84 -21.99 -10.57
CA GLY A 48 -6.63 -22.59 -9.26
C GLY A 48 -5.76 -21.77 -8.29
N PHE A 49 -5.15 -20.67 -8.76
CA PHE A 49 -4.41 -19.73 -7.93
C PHE A 49 -5.30 -18.62 -7.37
N ARG A 50 -4.84 -18.00 -6.30
CA ARG A 50 -5.42 -16.78 -5.72
C ARG A 50 -4.37 -15.68 -5.70
N PHE A 51 -4.70 -14.57 -6.34
CA PHE A 51 -3.82 -13.44 -6.55
C PHE A 51 -4.37 -12.19 -5.87
N ASP A 52 -3.59 -11.61 -4.97
CA ASP A 52 -3.87 -10.30 -4.39
C ASP A 52 -3.36 -9.18 -5.30
N TYR A 53 -3.82 -7.95 -5.08
CA TYR A 53 -3.35 -6.77 -5.85
C TYR A 53 -1.89 -6.42 -5.60
N SER A 54 -1.24 -7.01 -4.61
CA SER A 54 0.16 -6.85 -4.22
C SER A 54 0.38 -7.66 -2.94
N GLY A 55 1.56 -7.54 -2.31
CA GLY A 55 1.81 -8.07 -0.97
C GLY A 55 1.02 -7.32 0.11
N HIS A 56 -0.24 -7.67 0.31
CA HIS A 56 -1.10 -7.09 1.34
C HIS A 56 -1.04 -7.90 2.63
N LEU A 57 -0.33 -7.37 3.64
CA LEU A 57 -0.04 -8.02 4.92
C LEU A 57 -0.66 -7.21 6.05
N LEU A 58 -1.26 -7.89 7.03
CA LEU A 58 -1.89 -7.26 8.18
C LEU A 58 -0.84 -6.98 9.28
N HIS A 59 -0.36 -5.75 9.32
CA HIS A 59 0.47 -5.25 10.41
C HIS A 59 -0.43 -4.60 11.44
N LEU A 60 -0.58 -5.24 12.60
CA LEU A 60 -1.52 -4.86 13.65
C LEU A 60 -0.77 -4.16 14.80
N ARG A 61 -1.26 -2.98 15.20
CA ARG A 61 -0.62 -2.06 16.15
C ARG A 61 -1.56 -1.53 17.21
N TRP A 62 -2.84 -1.30 16.87
CA TRP A 62 -3.81 -0.71 17.79
C TRP A 62 -4.71 -1.79 18.40
N PRO A 63 -4.65 -2.04 19.71
CA PRO A 63 -5.32 -3.19 20.33
C PRO A 63 -6.81 -3.34 19.96
N LYS A 64 -7.58 -2.24 19.99
CA LYS A 64 -9.01 -2.25 19.62
C LYS A 64 -9.25 -2.61 18.17
N THR A 65 -8.50 -1.99 17.26
CA THR A 65 -8.62 -2.25 15.81
C THR A 65 -8.09 -3.63 15.44
N SER A 66 -6.98 -4.03 16.05
CA SER A 66 -6.41 -5.38 15.90
C SER A 66 -7.42 -6.45 16.31
N LYS A 67 -8.07 -6.29 17.47
CA LYS A 67 -9.12 -7.20 17.92
C LYS A 67 -10.27 -7.27 16.92
N PHE A 68 -10.77 -6.13 16.44
CA PHE A 68 -11.84 -6.06 15.44
C PHE A 68 -11.48 -6.83 14.15
N ILE A 69 -10.27 -6.65 13.63
CA ILE A 69 -9.79 -7.35 12.44
C ILE A 69 -9.66 -8.86 12.67
N LEU A 70 -9.07 -9.25 13.81
CA LEU A 70 -8.85 -10.65 14.14
C LEU A 70 -10.16 -11.38 14.45
N ASP A 71 -11.13 -10.73 15.07
CA ASP A 71 -12.46 -11.28 15.29
C ASP A 71 -13.20 -11.49 13.96
N ALA A 72 -13.11 -10.53 13.02
CA ALA A 72 -13.70 -10.67 11.70
C ALA A 72 -13.12 -11.86 10.91
N LEU A 73 -11.82 -12.12 11.04
CA LEU A 73 -11.16 -13.28 10.40
C LEU A 73 -11.45 -14.60 11.14
N GLY A 74 -11.77 -14.55 12.44
CA GLY A 74 -11.96 -15.72 13.26
C GLY A 74 -10.78 -16.71 13.22
N PRO A 75 -11.00 -18.01 13.04
CA PRO A 75 -9.93 -19.01 12.92
C PRO A 75 -9.19 -18.97 11.58
N ASN A 76 -9.67 -18.17 10.60
CA ASN A 76 -9.08 -18.04 9.26
C ASN A 76 -7.88 -17.09 9.26
N ARG A 77 -6.93 -17.25 10.19
CA ARG A 77 -5.75 -16.39 10.30
C ARG A 77 -4.48 -17.16 10.59
N LEU A 78 -3.38 -16.70 10.05
CA LEU A 78 -2.00 -17.13 10.33
C LEU A 78 -1.24 -15.95 10.91
N ARG A 79 -0.34 -16.19 11.86
CA ARG A 79 0.66 -15.23 12.32
C ARG A 79 2.02 -15.69 11.80
N LEU A 80 2.69 -14.83 11.06
CA LEU A 80 3.91 -15.13 10.35
C LEU A 80 5.02 -14.16 10.78
N ARG A 81 6.24 -14.71 10.95
CA ARG A 81 7.44 -13.88 11.09
C ARG A 81 7.90 -13.45 9.70
N ARG A 82 8.19 -12.17 9.51
CA ARG A 82 8.65 -11.63 8.24
C ARG A 82 10.00 -12.24 7.81
N ASP A 83 10.07 -12.76 6.58
CA ASP A 83 11.32 -12.94 5.84
C ASP A 83 11.27 -12.05 4.60
N ALA A 84 11.84 -10.85 4.72
CA ALA A 84 12.01 -9.90 3.64
C ALA A 84 13.51 -9.75 3.35
N ARG A 85 13.87 -9.64 2.08
CA ARG A 85 15.27 -9.56 1.66
C ARG A 85 15.48 -8.43 0.64
N VAL A 86 16.73 -8.11 0.40
CA VAL A 86 17.16 -7.21 -0.69
C VAL A 86 18.08 -8.00 -1.61
N TYR A 87 17.85 -7.89 -2.91
CA TYR A 87 18.75 -8.41 -3.93
C TYR A 87 19.47 -7.24 -4.60
N ALA A 88 20.74 -7.11 -4.32
CA ALA A 88 21.60 -6.05 -4.85
C ALA A 88 23.00 -6.59 -5.12
N HIS A 89 23.68 -6.05 -6.13
CA HIS A 89 25.04 -6.49 -6.51
C HIS A 89 25.13 -8.01 -6.72
N SER A 90 24.10 -8.62 -7.33
CA SER A 90 23.96 -10.07 -7.54
C SER A 90 24.03 -10.91 -6.26
N ARG A 91 23.70 -10.33 -5.11
CA ARG A 91 23.74 -10.98 -3.79
C ARG A 91 22.46 -10.73 -3.00
N TRP A 92 22.16 -11.67 -2.13
CA TRP A 92 21.05 -11.58 -1.19
C TRP A 92 21.51 -11.05 0.15
N THR A 93 20.74 -10.13 0.75
CA THR A 93 20.90 -9.71 2.14
C THR A 93 19.53 -9.57 2.82
N PRO A 94 19.41 -9.80 4.14
CA PRO A 94 18.17 -9.55 4.86
C PRO A 94 17.75 -8.07 4.80
N PHE A 95 16.45 -7.81 4.89
CA PHE A 95 15.93 -6.46 5.09
C PHE A 95 15.87 -6.14 6.60
N PRO A 96 16.19 -4.91 7.01
CA PRO A 96 16.50 -3.73 6.19
C PRO A 96 17.97 -3.71 5.74
N PHE A 97 18.21 -3.22 4.51
CA PHE A 97 19.54 -3.16 3.90
C PHE A 97 20.58 -2.44 4.78
N GLN A 98 20.18 -1.28 5.35
CA GLN A 98 21.06 -0.43 6.15
C GLN A 98 21.57 -1.07 7.45
N ALA A 99 20.94 -2.16 7.89
CA ALA A 99 21.35 -2.90 9.10
C ALA A 99 21.75 -4.36 8.80
N ASN A 100 21.92 -4.73 7.54
CA ASN A 100 22.27 -6.09 7.15
C ASN A 100 23.14 -6.07 5.89
N LEU A 101 24.40 -5.72 6.03
CA LEU A 101 25.35 -5.51 4.94
C LEU A 101 26.26 -6.70 4.66
N SER A 102 26.28 -7.74 5.50
CA SER A 102 27.25 -8.85 5.44
C SER A 102 27.26 -9.60 4.10
N GLY A 103 26.11 -9.68 3.42
CA GLY A 103 26.00 -10.30 2.10
C GLY A 103 26.59 -9.48 0.95
N MET A 104 26.91 -8.20 1.18
CA MET A 104 27.37 -7.29 0.13
C MET A 104 28.88 -7.44 -0.15
N PRO A 105 29.37 -7.03 -1.35
CA PRO A 105 30.81 -6.95 -1.61
C PRO A 105 31.52 -6.03 -0.61
N ASP A 106 32.78 -6.33 -0.28
CA ASP A 106 33.53 -5.61 0.76
C ASP A 106 33.63 -4.10 0.49
N LYS A 107 33.82 -3.71 -0.76
CA LYS A 107 33.81 -2.28 -1.16
C LYS A 107 32.48 -1.63 -0.82
N VAL A 108 31.36 -2.28 -1.11
CA VAL A 108 30.00 -1.76 -0.82
C VAL A 108 29.78 -1.66 0.70
N LYS A 109 30.21 -2.68 1.47
CA LYS A 109 30.14 -2.66 2.94
C LYS A 109 30.93 -1.47 3.50
N ALA A 110 32.18 -1.31 3.06
CA ALA A 110 33.06 -0.22 3.52
C ALA A 110 32.44 1.16 3.20
N GLU A 111 31.93 1.39 1.97
CA GLU A 111 31.25 2.62 1.60
C GLU A 111 30.00 2.89 2.46
N CYS A 112 29.20 1.85 2.73
CA CYS A 112 27.98 1.97 3.53
C CYS A 112 28.29 2.30 5.00
N VAL A 113 29.18 1.53 5.63
CA VAL A 113 29.54 1.71 7.05
C VAL A 113 30.22 3.05 7.28
N SER A 114 31.27 3.37 6.51
CA SER A 114 32.00 4.64 6.68
C SER A 114 31.14 5.86 6.40
N GLY A 115 30.31 5.80 5.35
CA GLY A 115 29.38 6.87 5.02
C GLY A 115 28.32 7.08 6.11
N PHE A 116 27.78 5.99 6.67
CA PHE A 116 26.80 6.07 7.76
C PHE A 116 27.41 6.68 9.03
N LEU A 117 28.59 6.22 9.46
CA LEU A 117 29.25 6.74 10.65
C LEU A 117 29.58 8.24 10.52
N LYS A 118 30.03 8.68 9.32
CA LYS A 118 30.24 10.11 9.04
C LYS A 118 28.94 10.91 9.16
N ALA A 119 27.84 10.43 8.58
CA ALA A 119 26.54 11.08 8.66
C ALA A 119 26.00 11.14 10.09
N TRP A 120 26.17 10.06 10.85
CA TRP A 120 25.77 9.99 12.25
C TRP A 120 26.52 11.03 13.12
N ASN A 121 27.84 11.07 13.00
CA ASN A 121 28.69 12.04 13.74
C ASN A 121 28.40 13.49 13.35
N ALA A 122 27.89 13.74 12.15
CA ALA A 122 27.42 15.05 11.70
C ALA A 122 26.00 15.41 12.20
N GLY A 123 25.41 14.64 13.11
CA GLY A 123 24.10 14.91 13.68
C GLY A 123 22.93 14.46 12.80
N GLY A 124 23.10 13.39 12.05
CA GLY A 124 22.04 12.80 11.19
C GLY A 124 20.83 12.31 11.99
N GLY A 125 19.78 13.09 12.09
CA GLY A 125 18.51 12.74 12.76
C GLY A 125 17.32 12.70 11.79
N ARG A 126 16.12 12.34 12.29
CA ARG A 126 14.92 12.16 11.43
C ARG A 126 14.50 13.42 10.66
N GLY A 127 14.74 14.61 11.19
CA GLY A 127 14.23 15.86 10.62
C GLY A 127 12.74 16.08 10.86
N ASP A 128 12.20 17.18 10.32
CA ASP A 128 10.81 17.64 10.47
C ASP A 128 9.83 17.08 9.42
N GLY A 129 10.32 16.28 8.49
CA GLY A 129 9.51 15.72 7.41
C GLY A 129 9.43 16.57 6.15
N THR A 130 9.89 17.81 6.15
CA THR A 130 9.80 18.75 5.01
C THR A 130 11.00 18.67 4.06
N GLU A 131 12.10 18.09 4.51
CA GLU A 131 13.34 17.95 3.76
C GLU A 131 13.16 17.09 2.50
N PRO A 132 13.82 17.43 1.36
CA PRO A 132 13.86 16.56 0.19
C PRO A 132 14.44 15.17 0.52
N PHE A 133 13.76 14.11 0.09
CA PHE A 133 14.16 12.72 0.39
C PHE A 133 15.60 12.40 -0.04
N SER A 134 16.02 12.90 -1.21
CA SER A 134 17.40 12.68 -1.69
C SER A 134 18.47 13.30 -0.82
N ARG A 135 18.19 14.43 -0.17
CA ARG A 135 19.09 15.09 0.79
C ARG A 135 19.04 14.39 2.14
N TRP A 136 17.83 14.09 2.60
CA TRP A 136 17.58 13.42 3.86
C TRP A 136 18.30 12.07 3.94
N THR A 137 18.22 11.22 2.90
CA THR A 137 18.87 9.91 2.92
C THR A 137 20.39 10.02 3.08
N ARG A 138 21.03 10.99 2.40
CA ARG A 138 22.48 11.20 2.53
C ARG A 138 22.86 11.73 3.92
N ARG A 139 22.07 12.64 4.46
CA ARG A 139 22.28 13.19 5.79
C ARG A 139 22.10 12.15 6.90
N VAL A 140 21.14 11.23 6.74
CA VAL A 140 20.78 10.23 7.75
C VAL A 140 21.59 8.95 7.60
N PHE A 141 21.72 8.44 6.37
CA PHE A 141 22.32 7.13 6.10
C PHE A 141 23.70 7.21 5.43
N GLY A 142 24.16 8.41 5.08
CA GLY A 142 25.39 8.59 4.34
C GLY A 142 25.26 8.23 2.86
N ASP A 143 26.34 8.52 2.10
CA ASP A 143 26.33 8.33 0.63
C ASP A 143 26.30 6.85 0.22
N GLY A 144 26.95 5.95 0.96
CA GLY A 144 27.01 4.54 0.63
C GLY A 144 25.63 3.89 0.60
N ILE A 145 24.91 3.91 1.73
CA ILE A 145 23.56 3.34 1.84
C ILE A 145 22.60 4.05 0.89
N SER A 146 22.73 5.38 0.74
CA SER A 146 21.91 6.16 -0.18
C SER A 146 22.09 5.72 -1.62
N ARG A 147 23.32 5.54 -2.08
CA ARG A 147 23.68 5.15 -3.46
C ARG A 147 23.28 3.72 -3.77
N HIS A 148 23.54 2.79 -2.86
CA HIS A 148 23.37 1.36 -3.13
C HIS A 148 21.93 0.86 -2.89
N PHE A 149 21.11 1.60 -2.13
CA PHE A 149 19.75 1.16 -1.82
C PHE A 149 18.71 2.28 -1.84
N MET A 150 18.85 3.32 -0.99
CA MET A 150 17.74 4.24 -0.73
C MET A 150 17.31 5.00 -1.98
N LEU A 151 18.24 5.57 -2.73
CA LEU A 151 17.92 6.37 -3.91
C LEU A 151 17.44 5.49 -5.09
N PRO A 152 18.16 4.45 -5.52
CA PRO A 152 17.73 3.66 -6.68
C PRO A 152 16.41 2.91 -6.43
N TYR A 153 16.21 2.35 -5.24
CA TYR A 153 14.96 1.70 -4.89
C TYR A 153 13.77 2.68 -4.91
N ASN A 154 13.92 3.81 -4.23
CA ASN A 154 12.85 4.81 -4.14
C ASN A 154 12.58 5.52 -5.47
N ALA A 155 13.56 5.68 -6.35
CA ALA A 155 13.35 6.20 -7.70
C ALA A 155 12.42 5.27 -8.52
N LYS A 156 12.61 3.95 -8.41
CA LYS A 156 11.72 2.96 -9.02
C LYS A 156 10.32 2.95 -8.41
N LEU A 157 10.24 3.00 -7.07
CA LEU A 157 8.99 2.94 -6.33
C LEU A 157 8.11 4.16 -6.58
N TRP A 158 8.67 5.36 -6.39
CA TRP A 158 7.89 6.61 -6.41
C TRP A 158 7.63 7.12 -7.83
N ARG A 159 8.54 6.86 -8.77
CA ARG A 159 8.48 7.42 -10.15
C ARG A 159 8.28 8.94 -10.14
N TYR A 160 8.87 9.59 -9.16
CA TYR A 160 8.81 11.02 -8.89
C TYR A 160 10.20 11.53 -8.51
N PRO A 161 10.59 12.77 -8.88
CA PRO A 161 11.90 13.33 -8.53
C PRO A 161 12.14 13.32 -7.02
N LEU A 162 13.12 12.55 -6.55
CA LEU A 162 13.41 12.38 -5.11
C LEU A 162 13.87 13.66 -4.41
N GLY A 163 14.35 14.65 -5.18
CA GLY A 163 14.64 16.00 -4.69
C GLY A 163 13.40 16.87 -4.44
N ARG A 164 12.22 16.44 -4.89
CA ARG A 164 10.92 17.09 -4.64
C ARG A 164 10.01 16.29 -3.72
N LEU A 165 10.38 15.03 -3.44
CA LEU A 165 9.66 14.16 -2.50
C LEU A 165 10.06 14.58 -1.08
N THR A 166 9.09 14.89 -0.20
CA THR A 166 9.34 15.18 1.23
C THR A 166 9.41 13.90 2.05
N THR A 167 9.88 13.99 3.30
CA THR A 167 10.14 12.83 4.17
C THR A 167 9.08 12.57 5.22
N GLU A 168 7.97 13.29 5.20
CA GLU A 168 6.81 13.12 6.10
C GLU A 168 6.32 11.65 6.18
N TRP A 169 6.42 10.91 5.07
CA TRP A 169 5.99 9.51 4.99
C TRP A 169 7.00 8.52 5.59
N CYS A 170 8.27 8.92 5.79
CA CYS A 170 9.34 8.00 6.20
C CYS A 170 9.09 7.36 7.56
N ALA A 171 8.50 8.08 8.50
CA ALA A 171 8.11 7.51 9.77
C ALA A 171 6.68 6.96 9.70
N PRO A 172 6.43 5.72 10.09
CA PRO A 172 7.33 4.72 10.70
C PRO A 172 7.95 3.74 9.69
N PHE A 173 7.88 4.00 8.40
CA PHE A 173 8.12 3.00 7.35
C PHE A 173 9.60 2.74 7.06
N VAL A 174 10.47 3.74 7.27
CA VAL A 174 11.92 3.59 7.04
C VAL A 174 12.61 3.29 8.37
N PRO A 175 13.19 2.08 8.55
CA PRO A 175 13.94 1.74 9.74
C PRO A 175 15.21 2.59 9.88
N MET A 176 15.49 3.04 11.09
CA MET A 176 16.69 3.83 11.43
C MET A 176 17.54 3.03 12.42
N PRO A 177 18.62 2.38 11.96
CA PRO A 177 19.51 1.63 12.81
C PRO A 177 20.41 2.56 13.64
N SER A 178 20.93 2.03 14.75
CA SER A 178 22.03 2.63 15.49
C SER A 178 23.38 2.37 14.78
N PRO A 179 24.46 3.08 15.11
CA PRO A 179 25.79 2.79 14.61
C PRO A 179 26.23 1.35 14.86
N GLU A 180 25.95 0.82 16.06
CA GLU A 180 26.26 -0.55 16.45
C GLU A 180 25.53 -1.54 15.53
N GLU A 181 24.24 -1.35 15.27
CA GLU A 181 23.45 -2.19 14.41
C GLU A 181 23.95 -2.21 12.96
N VAL A 182 24.42 -1.07 12.43
CA VAL A 182 25.02 -1.00 11.09
C VAL A 182 26.34 -1.72 11.01
N VAL A 183 27.22 -1.53 12.01
CA VAL A 183 28.52 -2.19 12.08
C VAL A 183 28.36 -3.70 12.28
N GLU A 184 27.59 -4.12 13.27
CA GLU A 184 27.31 -5.53 13.54
C GLU A 184 26.67 -6.23 12.33
N GLY A 185 25.75 -5.55 11.65
CA GLY A 185 25.12 -6.05 10.44
C GLY A 185 26.07 -6.23 9.26
N ALA A 186 27.17 -5.47 9.21
CA ALA A 186 28.23 -5.65 8.22
C ALA A 186 29.10 -6.88 8.50
N TYR A 187 29.23 -7.26 9.78
CA TYR A 187 29.96 -8.47 10.23
C TYR A 187 29.09 -9.73 10.36
N GLY A 188 27.82 -9.67 9.95
CA GLY A 188 26.94 -10.84 9.89
C GLY A 188 26.10 -11.08 11.14
N ARG A 189 26.18 -10.24 12.16
CA ARG A 189 25.21 -10.26 13.26
C ARG A 189 23.89 -9.70 12.74
N ARG A 190 22.88 -10.57 12.63
CA ARG A 190 21.56 -10.17 12.15
C ARG A 190 20.86 -9.30 13.18
N THR A 191 20.50 -8.11 12.81
CA THR A 191 19.57 -7.30 13.59
C THR A 191 18.15 -7.83 13.38
N GLU A 192 17.70 -8.68 14.30
CA GLU A 192 16.35 -9.22 14.30
C GLU A 192 15.37 -8.18 14.85
N GLY A 193 14.16 -8.16 14.30
CA GLY A 193 13.09 -7.35 14.86
C GLY A 193 13.09 -5.88 14.48
N MET A 194 13.98 -5.42 13.60
CA MET A 194 13.99 -4.02 13.16
C MET A 194 12.81 -3.69 12.22
N GLY A 195 12.19 -2.54 12.49
CA GLY A 195 11.06 -1.99 11.74
C GLY A 195 9.70 -2.41 12.30
N TYR A 196 8.65 -1.78 11.77
CA TYR A 196 7.27 -1.89 12.28
C TYR A 196 6.58 -3.22 11.94
N ASN A 197 7.15 -4.03 11.07
CA ASN A 197 6.50 -5.19 10.44
C ASN A 197 7.28 -6.50 10.61
N THR A 198 7.83 -6.74 11.79
CA THR A 198 8.59 -7.97 12.11
C THR A 198 7.72 -9.23 12.11
N CYS A 199 6.44 -9.07 12.47
CA CYS A 199 5.40 -10.07 12.34
C CYS A 199 4.20 -9.48 11.63
N PHE A 200 3.44 -10.33 10.95
CA PHE A 200 2.19 -9.94 10.30
C PHE A 200 1.17 -11.07 10.37
N TYR A 201 -0.09 -10.73 10.17
CA TYR A 201 -1.17 -11.71 10.00
C TYR A 201 -1.59 -11.80 8.54
N TYR A 202 -2.06 -12.98 8.16
CA TYR A 202 -2.59 -13.22 6.83
C TYR A 202 -3.72 -14.27 6.89
N PRO A 203 -4.77 -14.21 6.03
CA PRO A 203 -5.80 -15.24 6.00
C PRO A 203 -5.25 -16.62 5.61
N LYS A 204 -5.69 -17.66 6.31
CA LYS A 204 -5.35 -19.07 6.00
C LYS A 204 -5.82 -19.47 4.61
N ARG A 205 -7.04 -19.01 4.23
CA ARG A 205 -7.70 -19.32 2.97
C ARG A 205 -8.35 -18.05 2.40
N GLY A 206 -8.46 -17.98 1.07
CA GLY A 206 -9.20 -16.91 0.38
C GLY A 206 -8.37 -15.67 0.04
N GLY A 207 -7.07 -15.64 0.37
CA GLY A 207 -6.23 -14.46 0.18
C GLY A 207 -6.64 -13.30 1.10
N ILE A 208 -6.09 -12.10 0.86
CA ILE A 208 -6.44 -10.92 1.69
C ILE A 208 -7.91 -10.52 1.55
N GLY A 209 -8.56 -10.88 0.42
CA GLY A 209 -9.98 -10.66 0.19
C GLY A 209 -10.90 -11.32 1.22
N ALA A 210 -10.41 -12.35 1.92
CA ALA A 210 -11.18 -12.97 3.01
C ALA A 210 -11.51 -11.98 4.13
N LEU A 211 -10.64 -11.02 4.44
CA LEU A 211 -10.93 -9.96 5.41
C LEU A 211 -12.04 -9.04 4.89
N SER A 212 -11.92 -8.59 3.64
CA SER A 212 -12.92 -7.68 3.05
C SER A 212 -14.30 -8.34 2.97
N ASN A 213 -14.34 -9.61 2.59
CA ASN A 213 -15.58 -10.37 2.55
C ASN A 213 -16.21 -10.55 3.95
N ALA A 214 -15.38 -10.79 4.98
CA ALA A 214 -15.84 -10.89 6.37
C ALA A 214 -16.40 -9.55 6.89
N LEU A 215 -15.79 -8.42 6.51
CA LEU A 215 -16.32 -7.10 6.86
C LEU A 215 -17.59 -6.75 6.07
N ALA A 216 -17.70 -7.18 4.83
CA ALA A 216 -18.88 -6.96 3.98
C ALA A 216 -20.09 -7.81 4.43
N MET A 217 -19.83 -8.96 5.05
CA MET A 217 -20.89 -9.89 5.48
C MET A 217 -21.80 -9.22 6.52
N GLY A 218 -23.12 -9.25 6.23
CA GLY A 218 -24.14 -8.61 7.08
C GLY A 218 -24.20 -7.09 6.94
N SER A 219 -23.54 -6.48 5.95
CA SER A 219 -23.67 -5.05 5.67
C SER A 219 -24.91 -4.79 4.80
N SER A 220 -26.04 -4.42 5.42
CA SER A 220 -27.34 -4.27 4.76
C SER A 220 -27.37 -3.16 3.70
N GLY A 221 -26.53 -2.14 3.86
CA GLY A 221 -26.42 -1.00 2.93
C GLY A 221 -25.36 -1.15 1.83
N LEU A 222 -24.63 -2.26 1.74
CA LEU A 222 -23.62 -2.44 0.69
C LEU A 222 -24.28 -2.67 -0.67
N ARG A 223 -23.84 -1.90 -1.68
CA ARG A 223 -24.26 -1.99 -3.07
C ARG A 223 -23.03 -2.08 -3.96
N LEU A 224 -22.83 -3.24 -4.59
CA LEU A 224 -21.76 -3.50 -5.55
C LEU A 224 -22.21 -3.12 -6.97
N GLY A 225 -21.28 -2.78 -7.85
CA GLY A 225 -21.57 -2.29 -9.21
C GLY A 225 -22.20 -0.90 -9.21
N LEU A 226 -22.16 -0.18 -8.09
CA LEU A 226 -22.80 1.11 -7.93
C LEU A 226 -21.74 2.24 -8.03
N GLU A 227 -21.61 2.85 -9.22
CA GLU A 227 -20.63 3.90 -9.47
C GLU A 227 -21.24 5.29 -9.26
N VAL A 228 -20.65 6.07 -8.35
CA VAL A 228 -21.00 7.49 -8.16
C VAL A 228 -20.32 8.32 -9.23
N GLU A 229 -21.09 9.05 -10.03
CA GLU A 229 -20.61 9.91 -11.12
C GLU A 229 -20.44 11.36 -10.71
N SER A 230 -21.34 11.87 -9.88
CA SER A 230 -21.21 13.21 -9.32
C SER A 230 -21.84 13.34 -7.94
N VAL A 231 -21.37 14.34 -7.19
CA VAL A 231 -21.84 14.65 -5.83
C VAL A 231 -22.06 16.14 -5.72
N ASP A 232 -23.18 16.55 -5.15
CA ASP A 232 -23.43 17.91 -4.67
C ASP A 232 -23.55 17.86 -3.15
N LEU A 233 -22.48 18.23 -2.45
CA LEU A 233 -22.43 18.19 -0.98
C LEU A 233 -23.35 19.24 -0.34
N LYS A 234 -23.59 20.37 -1.03
CA LYS A 234 -24.48 21.42 -0.55
C LYS A 234 -25.94 20.96 -0.54
N LYS A 235 -26.35 20.27 -1.61
CA LYS A 235 -27.70 19.70 -1.75
C LYS A 235 -27.88 18.36 -1.06
N GLY A 236 -26.78 17.66 -0.72
CA GLY A 236 -26.82 16.32 -0.14
C GLY A 236 -27.32 15.27 -1.14
N VAL A 237 -26.88 15.33 -2.39
CA VAL A 237 -27.28 14.40 -3.45
C VAL A 237 -26.06 13.89 -4.23
N ALA A 238 -26.07 12.60 -4.57
CA ALA A 238 -25.14 11.96 -5.48
C ALA A 238 -25.87 11.35 -6.66
N GLN A 239 -25.34 11.53 -7.88
CA GLN A 239 -25.82 10.83 -9.07
C GLN A 239 -25.05 9.53 -9.20
N VAL A 240 -25.79 8.45 -9.35
CA VAL A 240 -25.23 7.09 -9.43
C VAL A 240 -25.58 6.51 -10.78
N ARG A 241 -24.55 6.01 -11.48
CA ARG A 241 -24.69 5.44 -12.82
C ARG A 241 -25.77 4.37 -12.88
N HIS A 242 -26.67 4.46 -13.84
CA HIS A 242 -27.78 3.53 -14.07
C HIS A 242 -28.77 3.36 -12.90
N PHE A 243 -28.60 4.13 -11.80
CA PHE A 243 -29.43 4.01 -10.61
C PHE A 243 -30.20 5.32 -10.30
N GLY A 244 -29.66 6.47 -10.69
CA GLY A 244 -30.22 7.79 -10.44
C GLY A 244 -29.78 8.42 -9.11
N PRO A 245 -30.53 9.41 -8.58
CA PRO A 245 -30.11 10.19 -7.42
C PRO A 245 -30.26 9.44 -6.09
N VAL A 246 -29.22 9.54 -5.28
CA VAL A 246 -29.18 9.10 -3.87
C VAL A 246 -29.05 10.36 -2.99
N TYR A 247 -30.02 10.59 -2.11
CA TYR A 247 -30.03 11.71 -1.16
C TYR A 247 -29.43 11.27 0.17
N PHE A 248 -28.56 12.10 0.77
CA PHE A 248 -27.88 11.81 2.00
C PHE A 248 -27.75 13.04 2.94
N LYS A 249 -27.63 12.79 4.24
CA LYS A 249 -27.39 13.85 5.27
C LYS A 249 -25.89 14.04 5.54
N ARG A 250 -25.09 12.98 5.43
CA ARG A 250 -23.66 12.93 5.68
C ARG A 250 -22.96 12.09 4.62
N LEU A 251 -21.70 12.37 4.35
CA LEU A 251 -20.91 11.62 3.39
C LEU A 251 -19.58 11.19 4.00
N ILE A 252 -19.19 9.93 3.73
CA ILE A 252 -17.85 9.40 3.94
C ILE A 252 -17.26 9.04 2.57
N ASN A 253 -16.20 9.75 2.15
CA ASN A 253 -15.45 9.42 0.95
C ASN A 253 -14.27 8.51 1.31
N THR A 254 -14.09 7.41 0.59
CA THR A 254 -12.89 6.56 0.66
C THR A 254 -12.21 6.38 -0.72
N SER A 255 -12.79 6.99 -1.76
CA SER A 255 -12.20 7.04 -3.11
C SER A 255 -11.03 8.03 -3.17
N PRO A 256 -10.21 8.02 -4.24
CA PRO A 256 -9.12 8.99 -4.39
C PRO A 256 -9.61 10.43 -4.26
N LEU A 257 -8.93 11.22 -3.44
CA LEU A 257 -9.37 12.55 -3.04
C LEU A 257 -9.45 13.53 -4.22
N ASN A 258 -8.51 13.44 -5.18
CA ASN A 258 -8.52 14.22 -6.42
C ASN A 258 -9.76 13.89 -7.28
N ASP A 259 -10.08 12.60 -7.43
CA ASP A 259 -11.25 12.14 -8.21
C ASP A 259 -12.55 12.56 -7.51
N PHE A 260 -12.59 12.45 -6.18
CA PHE A 260 -13.73 12.89 -5.39
C PHE A 260 -14.01 14.39 -5.55
N VAL A 261 -12.98 15.22 -5.51
CA VAL A 261 -13.14 16.66 -5.73
C VAL A 261 -13.55 16.96 -7.18
N ALA A 262 -13.01 16.20 -8.15
CA ALA A 262 -13.37 16.37 -9.57
C ALA A 262 -14.86 16.09 -9.84
N MET A 263 -15.41 15.03 -9.21
CA MET A 263 -16.83 14.69 -9.34
C MET A 263 -17.77 15.54 -8.44
N SER A 264 -17.23 16.40 -7.55
CA SER A 264 -18.04 17.24 -6.66
C SER A 264 -18.49 18.50 -7.38
N ALA A 265 -19.79 18.58 -7.71
CA ALA A 265 -20.38 19.66 -8.50
C ALA A 265 -20.24 21.04 -7.82
N ASP A 266 -20.37 21.08 -6.48
CA ASP A 266 -20.30 22.30 -5.66
C ASP A 266 -18.90 22.65 -5.15
N ALA A 267 -17.83 21.95 -5.63
CA ALA A 267 -16.46 22.23 -5.23
C ALA A 267 -15.99 23.61 -5.76
N PRO A 268 -15.55 24.53 -4.88
CA PRO A 268 -15.04 25.84 -5.30
C PRO A 268 -13.77 25.73 -6.15
N ALA A 269 -13.50 26.74 -6.98
CA ALA A 269 -12.32 26.78 -7.85
C ALA A 269 -11.00 26.61 -7.08
N ALA A 270 -10.87 27.17 -5.88
CA ALA A 270 -9.70 27.00 -5.02
C ALA A 270 -9.49 25.52 -4.60
N VAL A 271 -10.56 24.81 -4.25
CA VAL A 271 -10.54 23.40 -3.88
C VAL A 271 -10.18 22.51 -5.10
N ARG A 272 -10.75 22.84 -6.28
CA ARG A 272 -10.41 22.13 -7.53
C ARG A 272 -8.94 22.30 -7.90
N ARG A 273 -8.38 23.52 -7.80
CA ARG A 273 -6.94 23.76 -8.01
C ARG A 273 -6.07 23.00 -7.02
N ALA A 274 -6.44 22.99 -5.75
CA ALA A 274 -5.74 22.23 -4.73
C ALA A 274 -5.75 20.74 -5.04
N ALA A 275 -6.88 20.16 -5.40
CA ALA A 275 -6.98 18.75 -5.77
C ALA A 275 -6.19 18.40 -7.04
N ALA A 276 -6.18 19.30 -8.04
CA ALA A 276 -5.41 19.12 -9.27
C ALA A 276 -3.89 19.14 -9.05
N SER A 277 -3.39 19.64 -7.90
CA SER A 277 -1.97 19.60 -7.55
C SER A 277 -1.54 18.27 -6.89
N LEU A 278 -2.48 17.46 -6.44
CA LEU A 278 -2.22 16.16 -5.86
C LEU A 278 -1.66 15.18 -6.90
N ARG A 279 -0.58 14.49 -6.55
CA ARG A 279 0.12 13.54 -7.45
C ARG A 279 0.14 12.15 -6.85
N HIS A 280 0.10 11.16 -7.72
CA HIS A 280 0.29 9.74 -7.40
C HIS A 280 1.03 9.04 -8.53
N ASN A 281 1.52 7.85 -8.28
CA ASN A 281 1.98 6.96 -9.33
C ASN A 281 0.94 5.86 -9.63
N THR A 282 1.21 5.09 -10.68
CA THR A 282 0.48 3.87 -11.02
C THR A 282 1.37 2.67 -10.77
N VAL A 283 0.81 1.58 -10.23
CA VAL A 283 1.52 0.31 -10.08
C VAL A 283 0.81 -0.77 -10.90
N TYR A 284 1.61 -1.49 -11.67
CA TYR A 284 1.20 -2.71 -12.34
C TYR A 284 1.76 -3.90 -11.56
N VAL A 285 0.91 -4.86 -11.26
CA VAL A 285 1.27 -6.07 -10.52
C VAL A 285 1.12 -7.26 -11.47
N LEU A 286 2.24 -7.86 -11.83
CA LEU A 286 2.24 -9.15 -12.52
C LEU A 286 2.16 -10.25 -11.47
N ASN A 287 1.08 -10.99 -11.49
CA ASN A 287 0.92 -12.21 -10.70
C ASN A 287 1.25 -13.41 -11.57
N LEU A 288 2.06 -14.34 -11.03
CA LEU A 288 2.49 -15.55 -11.72
C LEU A 288 2.15 -16.77 -10.89
N GLY A 289 1.58 -17.77 -11.53
CA GLY A 289 1.51 -19.14 -11.00
C GLY A 289 2.60 -19.99 -11.66
N ALA A 290 3.38 -20.72 -10.88
CA ALA A 290 4.45 -21.57 -11.41
C ALA A 290 4.49 -22.92 -10.71
N ARG A 291 4.90 -23.98 -11.42
CA ARG A 291 5.23 -25.29 -10.83
C ARG A 291 6.64 -25.27 -10.24
N GLY A 292 6.89 -26.12 -9.25
CA GLY A 292 8.21 -26.38 -8.70
C GLY A 292 8.49 -25.69 -7.37
N ALA A 293 9.72 -25.86 -6.92
CA ALA A 293 10.22 -25.33 -5.66
C ALA A 293 10.37 -23.81 -5.69
N ARG A 294 10.34 -23.20 -4.55
CA ARG A 294 10.48 -21.77 -4.34
C ARG A 294 11.49 -21.47 -3.24
N ARG A 295 12.06 -20.27 -3.27
CA ARG A 295 12.82 -19.76 -2.13
C ARG A 295 11.92 -19.58 -0.91
N ASP A 296 12.49 -19.82 0.25
CA ASP A 296 11.83 -19.56 1.52
C ASP A 296 12.06 -18.10 1.93
N LEU A 297 11.28 -17.20 1.28
CA LEU A 297 11.20 -15.78 1.59
C LEU A 297 9.79 -15.28 1.28
N HIS A 298 9.36 -14.23 1.94
CA HIS A 298 8.07 -13.60 1.68
C HIS A 298 8.13 -12.62 0.52
N TRP A 299 9.09 -11.70 0.52
CA TRP A 299 9.30 -10.74 -0.58
C TRP A 299 10.73 -10.20 -0.59
N ALA A 300 11.08 -9.59 -1.70
CA ALA A 300 12.37 -8.94 -1.88
C ALA A 300 12.25 -7.58 -2.57
N TYR A 301 13.22 -6.73 -2.29
CA TYR A 301 13.41 -5.41 -2.87
C TYR A 301 14.56 -5.43 -3.87
N PHE A 302 14.40 -4.73 -5.00
CA PHE A 302 15.33 -4.75 -6.14
C PHE A 302 15.76 -3.32 -6.51
N PRO A 303 16.81 -2.77 -5.88
CA PRO A 303 17.33 -1.43 -6.19
C PRO A 303 18.05 -1.37 -7.55
N GLY A 304 18.71 -2.45 -7.97
CA GLY A 304 19.56 -2.49 -9.16
C GLY A 304 18.81 -2.20 -10.47
N PRO A 305 19.44 -1.50 -11.43
CA PRO A 305 18.80 -1.11 -12.70
C PRO A 305 18.52 -2.31 -13.62
N GLU A 306 19.20 -3.43 -13.41
CA GLU A 306 19.00 -4.70 -14.15
C GLU A 306 17.62 -5.33 -13.96
N PHE A 307 16.90 -4.92 -12.90
CA PHE A 307 15.50 -5.30 -12.64
C PHE A 307 14.59 -4.11 -12.94
N PRO A 308 13.66 -4.18 -13.89
CA PRO A 308 12.72 -3.08 -14.14
C PRO A 308 11.64 -2.96 -13.06
N PHE A 309 11.42 -3.99 -12.24
CA PHE A 309 10.52 -3.98 -11.09
C PHE A 309 11.28 -3.57 -9.81
N TYR A 310 10.53 -3.07 -8.83
CA TYR A 310 11.11 -2.62 -7.56
C TYR A 310 10.92 -3.64 -6.43
N ARG A 311 9.90 -4.50 -6.51
CA ARG A 311 9.58 -5.52 -5.51
C ARG A 311 9.01 -6.77 -6.17
N ALA A 312 9.35 -7.93 -5.63
CA ALA A 312 8.70 -9.19 -5.96
C ALA A 312 8.50 -10.01 -4.68
N GLY A 313 7.46 -10.84 -4.64
CA GLY A 313 7.19 -11.69 -3.50
C GLY A 313 6.62 -13.04 -3.90
N ILE A 314 6.68 -13.98 -2.96
CA ILE A 314 6.16 -15.33 -3.10
C ILE A 314 4.92 -15.43 -2.21
N ALA A 315 3.75 -15.14 -2.78
CA ALA A 315 2.49 -15.06 -2.05
C ALA A 315 2.11 -16.39 -1.39
N SER A 316 2.42 -17.52 -2.01
CA SER A 316 2.18 -18.85 -1.43
C SER A 316 3.01 -19.13 -0.15
N ASN A 317 4.01 -18.30 0.18
CA ASN A 317 4.67 -18.32 1.50
C ASN A 317 3.87 -17.58 2.59
N PHE A 318 2.87 -16.76 2.23
CA PHE A 318 1.93 -16.19 3.21
C PHE A 318 0.87 -17.22 3.60
N SER A 319 0.39 -17.98 2.60
CA SER A 319 -0.52 -19.11 2.78
C SER A 319 -0.40 -20.09 1.62
N ALA A 320 -0.22 -21.37 1.94
CA ALA A 320 -0.19 -22.43 0.93
C ALA A 320 -1.49 -22.52 0.11
N ALA A 321 -2.61 -22.02 0.63
CA ALA A 321 -3.90 -22.00 -0.07
C ALA A 321 -3.97 -20.99 -1.23
N LEU A 322 -2.91 -20.20 -1.48
CA LEU A 322 -2.85 -19.27 -2.62
C LEU A 322 -2.38 -19.92 -3.92
N ALA A 323 -1.91 -21.18 -3.87
CA ALA A 323 -1.49 -21.91 -5.04
C ALA A 323 -1.99 -23.37 -4.97
N PRO A 324 -2.18 -24.06 -6.11
CA PRO A 324 -2.39 -25.49 -6.15
C PRO A 324 -1.20 -26.26 -5.55
N ARG A 325 -1.43 -27.48 -5.10
CA ARG A 325 -0.37 -28.35 -4.56
C ARG A 325 0.77 -28.53 -5.59
N GLY A 326 2.00 -28.39 -5.15
CA GLY A 326 3.20 -28.44 -6.01
C GLY A 326 3.44 -27.18 -6.84
N CYS A 327 2.65 -26.11 -6.63
CA CYS A 327 2.80 -24.84 -7.30
C CYS A 327 3.14 -23.72 -6.30
N SER A 328 3.64 -22.60 -6.85
CA SER A 328 3.94 -21.37 -6.13
C SER A 328 3.28 -20.18 -6.80
N SER A 329 2.80 -19.22 -5.99
CA SER A 329 2.22 -17.96 -6.44
C SER A 329 3.18 -16.82 -6.17
N PHE A 330 3.46 -16.00 -7.18
CA PHE A 330 4.35 -14.84 -7.12
C PHE A 330 3.59 -13.57 -7.46
N TYR A 331 4.09 -12.43 -6.98
CA TYR A 331 3.71 -11.11 -7.46
C TYR A 331 4.96 -10.28 -7.75
N VAL A 332 4.93 -9.48 -8.82
CA VAL A 332 6.02 -8.60 -9.25
C VAL A 332 5.46 -7.22 -9.52
N GLU A 333 6.06 -6.19 -8.96
CA GLU A 333 5.53 -4.83 -8.96
C GLU A 333 6.37 -3.87 -9.80
N PHE A 334 5.69 -3.20 -10.71
CA PHE A 334 6.25 -2.16 -11.57
C PHE A 334 5.52 -0.84 -11.30
N ALA A 335 6.25 0.24 -11.13
CA ALA A 335 5.65 1.56 -11.01
C ALA A 335 5.90 2.41 -12.25
N THR A 336 4.90 3.23 -12.61
CA THR A 336 4.99 4.24 -13.67
C THR A 336 4.52 5.60 -13.13
N ALA A 337 4.87 6.69 -13.80
CA ALA A 337 4.42 8.04 -13.41
C ALA A 337 3.02 8.37 -13.98
N GLY A 338 2.33 7.38 -14.56
CA GLY A 338 1.03 7.52 -15.21
C GLY A 338 1.03 6.98 -16.65
N GLU A 339 2.22 6.83 -17.25
CA GLU A 339 2.39 6.22 -18.57
C GLU A 339 1.96 4.74 -18.57
N ALA A 340 1.54 4.26 -19.74
CA ALA A 340 1.23 2.86 -19.93
C ALA A 340 2.51 2.01 -19.85
N LEU A 341 2.42 0.85 -19.20
CA LEU A 341 3.50 -0.13 -19.17
C LEU A 341 3.36 -1.07 -20.39
N ASP A 342 4.45 -1.33 -21.09
CA ASP A 342 4.50 -2.47 -22.03
C ASP A 342 4.49 -3.77 -21.25
N LEU A 343 3.31 -4.39 -21.17
CA LEU A 343 3.08 -5.58 -20.36
C LEU A 343 3.88 -6.79 -20.86
N ALA A 344 4.06 -6.94 -22.18
CA ALA A 344 4.76 -8.08 -22.76
C ALA A 344 6.26 -8.02 -22.44
N SER A 345 6.90 -6.88 -22.66
CA SER A 345 8.31 -6.65 -22.30
C SER A 345 8.54 -6.74 -20.80
N ALA A 346 7.65 -6.18 -19.99
CA ALA A 346 7.73 -6.22 -18.53
C ALA A 346 7.60 -7.65 -17.99
N GLU A 347 6.70 -8.47 -18.54
CA GLU A 347 6.54 -9.87 -18.18
C GLU A 347 7.81 -10.67 -18.48
N LYS A 348 8.33 -10.55 -19.71
CA LYS A 348 9.58 -11.23 -20.12
C LYS A 348 10.73 -10.85 -19.19
N ALA A 349 10.87 -9.57 -18.86
CA ALA A 349 11.92 -9.08 -17.97
C ALA A 349 11.71 -9.55 -16.52
N ALA A 350 10.45 -9.62 -16.03
CA ALA A 350 10.13 -10.14 -14.71
C ALA A 350 10.52 -11.62 -14.59
N VAL A 351 10.09 -12.46 -15.51
CA VAL A 351 10.38 -13.91 -15.50
C VAL A 351 11.88 -14.16 -15.56
N LYS A 352 12.60 -13.45 -16.47
CA LYS A 352 14.06 -13.51 -16.57
C LYS A 352 14.73 -13.07 -15.26
N GLY A 353 14.28 -11.96 -14.66
CA GLY A 353 14.83 -11.45 -13.40
C GLY A 353 14.59 -12.37 -12.21
N LEU A 354 13.39 -12.94 -12.07
CA LEU A 354 13.08 -13.90 -11.02
C LEU A 354 13.92 -15.18 -11.15
N ALA A 355 14.17 -15.66 -12.37
CA ALA A 355 15.06 -16.79 -12.62
C ALA A 355 16.53 -16.43 -12.30
N ALA A 356 17.00 -15.27 -12.72
CA ALA A 356 18.38 -14.82 -12.48
C ALA A 356 18.71 -14.66 -10.99
N CYS A 357 17.76 -14.23 -10.16
CA CYS A 357 17.97 -14.15 -8.72
C CYS A 357 17.58 -15.46 -7.97
N GLY A 358 17.14 -16.49 -8.67
CA GLY A 358 16.77 -17.79 -8.11
C GLY A 358 15.49 -17.77 -7.26
N MET A 359 14.58 -16.80 -7.47
CA MET A 359 13.22 -16.86 -6.91
C MET A 359 12.33 -17.82 -7.69
N LEU A 360 12.58 -17.99 -8.97
CA LEU A 360 11.94 -18.93 -9.89
C LEU A 360 13.01 -19.87 -10.46
N ASP A 361 12.81 -21.19 -10.36
CA ASP A 361 13.82 -22.15 -10.81
C ASP A 361 14.01 -22.12 -12.33
N ARG A 362 12.89 -22.15 -13.09
CA ARG A 362 12.90 -22.13 -14.55
C ARG A 362 11.74 -21.31 -15.10
N ALA A 363 12.00 -20.50 -16.12
CA ALA A 363 11.00 -19.68 -16.78
C ALA A 363 9.84 -20.50 -17.39
N SER A 364 10.12 -21.71 -17.90
CA SER A 364 9.14 -22.64 -18.47
C SER A 364 8.15 -23.23 -17.48
N GLN A 365 8.35 -23.04 -16.17
CA GLN A 365 7.43 -23.50 -15.11
C GLN A 365 6.25 -22.57 -14.86
N VAL A 366 6.23 -21.37 -15.46
CA VAL A 366 5.12 -20.43 -15.34
C VAL A 366 3.90 -20.97 -16.09
N THR A 367 2.83 -21.29 -15.35
CA THR A 367 1.59 -21.87 -15.86
C THR A 367 0.42 -20.89 -15.89
N GLU A 368 0.47 -19.84 -15.07
CA GLU A 368 -0.59 -18.84 -14.99
C GLU A 368 -0.04 -17.43 -14.91
N ARG A 369 -0.76 -16.47 -15.49
CA ARG A 369 -0.40 -15.06 -15.54
C ARG A 369 -1.63 -14.18 -15.36
N LEU A 370 -1.50 -13.15 -14.51
CA LEU A 370 -2.56 -12.17 -14.31
C LEU A 370 -1.95 -10.79 -14.03
N TRP A 371 -2.26 -9.82 -14.87
CA TRP A 371 -1.93 -8.42 -14.62
C TRP A 371 -3.05 -7.72 -13.86
N LEU A 372 -2.69 -7.01 -12.81
CA LEU A 372 -3.57 -6.12 -12.06
C LEU A 372 -2.99 -4.71 -12.08
N LYS A 373 -3.84 -3.71 -12.37
CA LYS A 373 -3.44 -2.29 -12.39
C LYS A 373 -4.00 -1.59 -11.17
N ILE A 374 -3.16 -0.81 -10.49
CA ILE A 374 -3.51 0.09 -9.39
C ILE A 374 -3.27 1.52 -9.90
N PRO A 375 -4.31 2.19 -10.43
CA PRO A 375 -4.15 3.51 -11.06
C PRO A 375 -3.61 4.57 -10.11
N CYS A 376 -4.15 4.63 -8.89
CA CYS A 376 -3.67 5.48 -7.80
C CYS A 376 -3.00 4.58 -6.76
N ALA A 377 -1.67 4.37 -6.84
CA ALA A 377 -0.99 3.42 -5.98
C ALA A 377 -0.31 4.08 -4.76
N TYR A 378 0.69 4.92 -5.02
CA TYR A 378 1.38 5.70 -3.99
C TYR A 378 1.12 7.17 -4.22
N VAL A 379 0.49 7.81 -3.23
CA VAL A 379 0.29 9.26 -3.21
C VAL A 379 1.61 9.96 -2.91
N VAL A 380 1.96 10.96 -3.72
CA VAL A 380 3.24 11.66 -3.62
C VAL A 380 3.20 12.66 -2.47
N TYR A 381 4.22 12.61 -1.63
CA TYR A 381 4.44 13.58 -0.57
C TYR A 381 5.34 14.71 -1.09
N ASN A 382 4.78 15.86 -1.30
CA ASN A 382 5.46 17.05 -1.77
C ASN A 382 4.87 18.31 -1.12
N ARG A 383 5.46 19.45 -1.35
CA ARG A 383 4.99 20.74 -0.79
C ARG A 383 3.59 21.11 -1.28
N GLU A 384 3.29 20.77 -2.52
CA GLU A 384 1.97 21.01 -3.13
C GLU A 384 0.89 20.21 -2.40
N ARG A 385 1.16 18.94 -2.04
CA ARG A 385 0.25 18.12 -1.21
C ARG A 385 0.04 18.76 0.16
N ALA A 386 1.12 19.17 0.82
CA ALA A 386 1.04 19.78 2.15
C ALA A 386 0.18 21.05 2.15
N ALA A 387 0.26 21.86 1.09
CA ALA A 387 -0.59 23.06 0.92
C ALA A 387 -2.04 22.72 0.52
N ALA A 388 -2.26 21.69 -0.29
CA ALA A 388 -3.58 21.34 -0.83
C ALA A 388 -4.51 20.72 0.23
N LEU A 389 -3.99 19.84 1.08
CA LEU A 389 -4.83 19.08 2.03
C LEU A 389 -5.59 19.96 3.02
N PRO A 390 -5.05 21.01 3.64
CA PRO A 390 -5.81 21.93 4.50
C PRO A 390 -6.98 22.60 3.78
N VAL A 391 -6.79 23.03 2.52
CA VAL A 391 -7.83 23.67 1.71
C VAL A 391 -8.99 22.71 1.44
N ILE A 392 -8.66 21.48 0.98
CA ILE A 392 -9.67 20.45 0.68
C ILE A 392 -10.40 20.02 1.95
N ASN A 393 -9.66 19.73 3.03
CA ASN A 393 -10.24 19.27 4.30
C ASN A 393 -11.11 20.35 4.95
N GLY A 394 -10.73 21.63 4.86
CA GLY A 394 -11.56 22.76 5.33
C GLY A 394 -12.90 22.82 4.61
N TRP A 395 -12.92 22.67 3.29
CA TRP A 395 -14.15 22.60 2.49
C TRP A 395 -15.02 21.40 2.86
N LEU A 396 -14.42 20.19 2.98
CA LEU A 396 -15.15 18.98 3.37
C LEU A 396 -15.80 19.11 4.74
N LYS A 397 -15.06 19.66 5.72
CA LYS A 397 -15.58 19.89 7.08
C LYS A 397 -16.80 20.84 7.06
N ALA A 398 -16.74 21.93 6.29
CA ALA A 398 -17.85 22.88 6.12
C ALA A 398 -19.08 22.23 5.44
N ARG A 399 -18.90 21.18 4.65
CA ARG A 399 -19.96 20.41 3.99
C ARG A 399 -20.39 19.15 4.74
N ARG A 400 -19.95 18.97 5.99
CA ARG A 400 -20.27 17.79 6.82
C ARG A 400 -19.90 16.45 6.15
N ALA A 401 -18.87 16.48 5.31
CA ALA A 401 -18.27 15.31 4.67
C ALA A 401 -16.94 14.94 5.33
N GLN A 402 -16.61 13.64 5.33
CA GLN A 402 -15.34 13.11 5.80
C GLN A 402 -14.67 12.37 4.66
N SER A 403 -13.38 12.60 4.44
CA SER A 403 -12.58 11.83 3.49
C SER A 403 -11.51 11.06 4.24
N ILE A 404 -11.52 9.72 4.16
CA ILE A 404 -10.76 8.82 5.01
C ILE A 404 -10.13 7.67 4.22
N GLY A 405 -9.26 6.90 4.88
CA GLY A 405 -8.54 5.78 4.29
C GLY A 405 -7.36 6.25 3.45
N ARG A 406 -6.64 5.29 2.87
CA ARG A 406 -5.41 5.53 2.12
C ARG A 406 -5.54 6.62 1.07
N TYR A 407 -6.61 6.56 0.29
CA TYR A 407 -6.83 7.45 -0.85
C TYR A 407 -7.69 8.65 -0.53
N GLY A 408 -8.71 8.48 0.32
CA GLY A 408 -9.55 9.60 0.74
C GLY A 408 -8.79 10.61 1.62
N ALA A 409 -7.92 10.14 2.51
CA ALA A 409 -7.04 11.00 3.30
C ALA A 409 -5.74 11.39 2.56
N TRP A 410 -5.53 10.89 1.35
CA TRP A 410 -4.36 11.13 0.49
C TRP A 410 -3.02 10.90 1.21
N LYS A 411 -2.84 9.68 1.78
CA LYS A 411 -1.67 9.34 2.59
C LYS A 411 -1.14 7.93 2.33
N TYR A 412 0.14 7.73 2.63
CA TYR A 412 0.74 6.40 2.71
C TYR A 412 0.27 5.74 4.01
N SER A 413 -0.44 4.64 3.89
CA SER A 413 -1.18 4.02 4.98
C SER A 413 -1.19 2.50 4.82
N PHE A 414 -1.48 1.77 5.88
CA PHE A 414 -1.65 0.33 5.91
C PHE A 414 -3.09 -0.07 6.26
N MET A 415 -3.42 -1.34 6.08
CA MET A 415 -4.80 -1.83 6.15
C MET A 415 -5.47 -1.56 7.49
N GLU A 416 -4.78 -1.81 8.63
CA GLU A 416 -5.32 -1.56 9.95
C GLU A 416 -5.68 -0.09 10.17
N GLU A 417 -4.86 0.83 9.66
CA GLU A 417 -5.14 2.26 9.75
C GLU A 417 -6.41 2.64 8.98
N SER A 418 -6.62 2.05 7.80
CA SER A 418 -7.86 2.24 7.03
C SER A 418 -9.09 1.73 7.79
N VAL A 419 -8.99 0.58 8.45
CA VAL A 419 -10.05 0.05 9.32
C VAL A 419 -10.32 0.99 10.50
N LYS A 420 -9.26 1.43 11.17
CA LYS A 420 -9.34 2.37 12.31
C LYS A 420 -10.07 3.66 11.92
N GLU A 421 -9.69 4.26 10.80
CA GLU A 421 -10.33 5.49 10.31
C GLU A 421 -11.81 5.30 9.96
N GLY A 422 -12.17 4.14 9.40
CA GLY A 422 -13.57 3.80 9.15
C GLY A 422 -14.39 3.74 10.42
N LEU A 423 -13.90 3.02 11.44
CA LEU A 423 -14.55 2.92 12.75
C LEU A 423 -14.67 4.30 13.44
N GLU A 424 -13.63 5.12 13.38
CA GLU A 424 -13.61 6.47 13.96
C GLU A 424 -14.57 7.42 13.24
N ALA A 425 -14.63 7.36 11.89
CA ALA A 425 -15.54 8.19 11.12
C ALA A 425 -17.00 7.87 11.45
N ALA A 426 -17.36 6.60 11.49
CA ALA A 426 -18.68 6.17 11.94
C ALA A 426 -18.98 6.60 13.39
N GLY A 427 -18.00 6.42 14.30
CA GLY A 427 -18.13 6.84 15.69
C GLY A 427 -18.41 8.34 15.86
N ARG A 428 -17.79 9.20 15.02
CA ARG A 428 -18.12 10.65 14.99
C ARG A 428 -19.56 10.91 14.55
N LEU A 429 -20.06 10.17 13.56
CA LEU A 429 -21.43 10.32 13.07
C LEU A 429 -22.49 9.79 14.05
N LEU A 430 -22.16 8.81 14.85
CA LEU A 430 -23.07 8.27 15.87
C LEU A 430 -23.21 9.19 17.09
N ARG A 431 -22.22 10.05 17.34
CA ARG A 431 -22.24 11.06 18.44
C ARG A 431 -22.80 12.42 18.01
N ALA A 432 -22.94 12.69 16.71
CA ALA A 432 -23.50 13.92 16.13
C ALA A 432 -24.98 13.77 15.77
#